data_cd6ac560eb49040bf8d4ad138d83215d
#
_entry.id   cd6ac560eb49040bf8d4ad138d83215d
#
_cell.length_a   1.000
_cell.length_b   1.000
_cell.length_c   1.000
_cell.angle_alpha   90.00
_cell.angle_beta   90.00
_cell.angle_gamma   90.00
#
_symmetry.space_group_name_H-M   'P 1'
#
loop_
_entity.id
_entity.type
_entity.pdbx_description
1 polymer ?
#
loop_
_entity_poly.entity_id
_entity_poly.type
_entity_poly.pdbx_seq_one_letter_code
_entity_poly.pdbx_strand_id
1 'polypeptide(L)'
;MEYIRRIVDDVIDKRTEAFNAVSITGPKGCGKTRTAKERCKTVIEFQDEDKRDGYIAVAETAPKLFLKNPKPILFDEWQDAVKIWGTIRKACDDSPEKVGEYYLTGSASKKISTPHTGTGRITEVTMYPMTLFETGESNGEISLSKILNEKNYDIDGIVSDLKLENLFFAACSCLLYTSPSPRDCS
;
A
#
# COMPACT_ATOMS: atom_id res chain seq x y z
N MET A 1 16.20 8.64 4.61
CA MET A 1 15.14 9.52 4.04
C MET A 1 13.94 9.41 4.94
N GLU A 2 13.44 10.53 5.42
CA GLU A 2 12.26 10.61 6.29
C GLU A 2 11.01 10.16 5.51
N TYR A 3 10.03 9.56 6.21
CA TYR A 3 8.78 9.12 5.59
C TYR A 3 7.88 10.33 5.33
N ILE A 4 7.43 10.47 4.09
CA ILE A 4 6.43 11.46 3.72
C ILE A 4 5.05 10.82 3.90
N ARG A 5 4.23 11.40 4.81
CA ARG A 5 2.86 10.93 5.04
C ARG A 5 2.05 11.02 3.74
N ARG A 6 1.35 9.94 3.44
CA ARG A 6 0.55 9.79 2.24
C ARG A 6 -0.92 10.06 2.54
N ILE A 7 -1.67 10.50 1.54
CA ILE A 7 -3.15 10.66 1.67
C ILE A 7 -3.79 9.30 2.01
N VAL A 8 -3.26 8.21 1.46
CA VAL A 8 -3.74 6.85 1.72
C VAL A 8 -3.53 6.40 3.16
N ASP A 9 -2.61 7.03 3.91
CA ASP A 9 -2.35 6.66 5.30
C ASP A 9 -3.58 6.78 6.19
N ASP A 10 -4.38 7.83 6.00
CA ASP A 10 -5.63 8.01 6.75
C ASP A 10 -6.66 6.91 6.45
N VAL A 11 -6.67 6.41 5.21
CA VAL A 11 -7.53 5.29 4.81
C VAL A 11 -7.04 4.00 5.45
N ILE A 12 -5.72 3.74 5.43
CA ILE A 12 -5.12 2.54 6.05
C ILE A 12 -5.41 2.56 7.55
N ASP A 13 -5.17 3.69 8.23
CA ASP A 13 -5.37 3.82 9.67
C ASP A 13 -6.82 3.53 10.06
N LYS A 14 -7.80 4.08 9.35
CA LYS A 14 -9.23 3.77 9.55
C LYS A 14 -9.56 2.28 9.29
N ARG A 15 -8.94 1.68 8.28
CA ARG A 15 -9.17 0.25 7.97
C ARG A 15 -8.61 -0.65 9.06
N THR A 16 -7.47 -0.30 9.64
CA THR A 16 -6.85 -1.09 10.72
C THR A 16 -7.57 -1.00 12.05
N GLU A 17 -8.43 0.00 12.26
CA GLU A 17 -9.34 0.06 13.41
C GLU A 17 -10.50 -0.95 13.33
N ALA A 18 -10.85 -1.39 12.12
CA ALA A 18 -12.00 -2.26 11.88
C ALA A 18 -11.63 -3.67 11.41
N PHE A 19 -10.44 -3.86 10.84
CA PHE A 19 -10.01 -5.14 10.26
C PHE A 19 -8.67 -5.58 10.84
N ASN A 20 -8.53 -6.89 11.07
CA ASN A 20 -7.27 -7.44 11.58
C ASN A 20 -6.17 -7.49 10.51
N ALA A 21 -6.52 -7.55 9.23
CA ALA A 21 -5.57 -7.58 8.13
C ALA A 21 -5.92 -6.56 7.05
N VAL A 22 -4.89 -5.86 6.54
CA VAL A 22 -4.97 -4.90 5.44
C VAL A 22 -4.05 -5.31 4.30
N SER A 23 -4.59 -5.46 3.10
CA SER A 23 -3.85 -5.70 1.87
C SER A 23 -3.68 -4.38 1.10
N ILE A 24 -2.44 -3.93 0.92
CA ILE A 24 -2.12 -2.72 0.18
C ILE A 24 -1.67 -3.13 -1.22
N THR A 25 -2.49 -2.80 -2.21
CA THR A 25 -2.22 -3.09 -3.62
C THR A 25 -1.92 -1.81 -4.39
N GLY A 26 -1.29 -1.92 -5.54
CA GLY A 26 -1.01 -0.75 -6.38
C GLY A 26 0.19 -0.96 -7.31
N PRO A 27 0.49 0.02 -8.18
CA PRO A 27 1.60 -0.04 -9.12
C PRO A 27 2.95 -0.31 -8.44
N LYS A 28 3.88 -0.92 -9.19
CA LYS A 28 5.26 -1.07 -8.73
C LYS A 28 5.88 0.32 -8.50
N GLY A 29 6.63 0.47 -7.41
CA GLY A 29 7.33 1.72 -7.09
C GLY A 29 6.46 2.81 -6.44
N CYS A 30 5.15 2.63 -6.23
CA CYS A 30 4.29 3.66 -5.61
C CYS A 30 4.49 3.83 -4.08
N GLY A 31 5.34 3.01 -3.44
CA GLY A 31 5.70 3.18 -2.04
C GLY A 31 4.98 2.25 -1.05
N LYS A 32 4.27 1.21 -1.50
CA LYS A 32 3.50 0.26 -0.66
C LYS A 32 4.30 -0.28 0.52
N THR A 33 5.46 -0.87 0.23
CA THR A 33 6.36 -1.45 1.23
C THR A 33 6.80 -0.40 2.27
N ARG A 34 7.17 0.79 1.82
CA ARG A 34 7.58 1.87 2.73
C ARG A 34 6.44 2.30 3.64
N THR A 35 5.24 2.52 3.09
CA THR A 35 4.03 2.89 3.84
C THR A 35 3.66 1.83 4.88
N ALA A 36 3.74 0.55 4.52
CA ALA A 36 3.46 -0.55 5.44
C ALA A 36 4.50 -0.69 6.55
N LYS A 37 5.80 -0.50 6.22
CA LYS A 37 6.91 -0.59 7.19
C LYS A 37 6.78 0.42 8.34
N GLU A 38 6.22 1.60 8.11
CA GLU A 38 6.02 2.60 9.17
C GLU A 38 5.09 2.14 10.30
N ARG A 39 4.28 1.11 10.04
CA ARG A 39 3.27 0.58 10.98
C ARG A 39 3.65 -0.75 11.60
N CYS A 40 4.65 -1.43 11.04
CA CYS A 40 4.95 -2.83 11.37
C CYS A 40 6.20 -2.96 12.25
N LYS A 41 6.14 -3.87 13.24
CA LYS A 41 7.27 -4.25 14.08
C LYS A 41 8.11 -5.35 13.45
N THR A 42 7.48 -6.22 12.66
CA THR A 42 8.13 -7.32 11.96
C THR A 42 7.89 -7.16 10.47
N VAL A 43 8.92 -7.35 9.67
CA VAL A 43 8.85 -7.28 8.21
C VAL A 43 9.39 -8.59 7.64
N ILE A 44 8.59 -9.22 6.78
CA ILE A 44 8.91 -10.45 6.06
C ILE A 44 8.84 -10.13 4.58
N GLU A 45 10.01 -9.97 3.95
CA GLU A 45 10.15 -9.60 2.54
C GLU A 45 10.43 -10.87 1.73
N PHE A 46 9.45 -11.35 0.96
CA PHE A 46 9.62 -12.56 0.14
C PHE A 46 10.51 -12.37 -1.10
N GLN A 47 10.95 -11.14 -1.35
CA GLN A 47 11.90 -10.82 -2.42
C GLN A 47 13.29 -10.42 -1.89
N ASP A 48 13.55 -10.55 -0.59
CA ASP A 48 14.89 -10.38 0.01
C ASP A 48 15.80 -11.52 -0.47
N GLU A 49 16.80 -11.21 -1.30
CA GLU A 49 17.66 -12.22 -1.95
C GLU A 49 18.33 -13.17 -0.94
N ASP A 50 18.72 -12.67 0.23
CA ASP A 50 19.42 -13.48 1.24
C ASP A 50 18.49 -14.41 2.02
N LYS A 51 17.21 -14.05 2.17
CA LYS A 51 16.25 -14.77 3.04
C LYS A 51 15.12 -15.45 2.28
N ARG A 52 14.98 -15.14 1.00
CA ARG A 52 13.86 -15.56 0.17
C ARG A 52 13.58 -17.05 0.26
N ASP A 53 14.60 -17.88 0.01
CA ASP A 53 14.40 -19.32 -0.04
C ASP A 53 13.97 -19.90 1.31
N GLY A 54 14.52 -19.38 2.41
CA GLY A 54 14.11 -19.74 3.77
C GLY A 54 12.68 -19.31 4.07
N TYR A 55 12.31 -18.10 3.71
CA TYR A 55 10.94 -17.61 3.92
C TYR A 55 9.92 -18.37 3.08
N ILE A 56 10.21 -18.67 1.82
CA ILE A 56 9.35 -19.48 0.96
C ILE A 56 9.19 -20.90 1.52
N ALA A 57 10.26 -21.54 1.95
CA ALA A 57 10.20 -22.88 2.55
C ALA A 57 9.33 -22.90 3.81
N VAL A 58 9.46 -21.90 4.69
CA VAL A 58 8.61 -21.76 5.88
C VAL A 58 7.16 -21.46 5.49
N ALA A 59 6.92 -20.59 4.51
CA ALA A 59 5.58 -20.29 4.03
C ALA A 59 4.86 -21.51 3.47
N GLU A 60 5.60 -22.42 2.82
CA GLU A 60 5.07 -23.66 2.25
C GLU A 60 4.81 -24.77 3.27
N THR A 61 5.67 -24.91 4.29
CA THR A 61 5.63 -26.02 5.24
C THR A 61 4.97 -25.68 6.58
N ALA A 62 5.23 -24.49 7.12
CA ALA A 62 4.81 -24.09 8.44
C ALA A 62 4.48 -22.57 8.55
N PRO A 63 3.60 -22.02 7.70
CA PRO A 63 3.35 -20.58 7.62
C PRO A 63 2.90 -19.94 8.95
N LYS A 64 2.31 -20.71 9.84
CA LYS A 64 1.91 -20.23 11.19
C LYS A 64 3.09 -19.79 12.05
N LEU A 65 4.33 -20.20 11.74
CA LEU A 65 5.50 -19.76 12.48
C LEU A 65 5.71 -18.25 12.37
N PHE A 66 5.40 -17.65 11.22
CA PHE A 66 5.47 -16.20 11.05
C PHE A 66 4.56 -15.43 12.00
N LEU A 67 3.40 -16.00 12.36
CA LEU A 67 2.41 -15.35 13.23
C LEU A 67 2.88 -15.24 14.69
N LYS A 68 3.97 -15.92 15.06
CA LYS A 68 4.57 -15.83 16.40
C LYS A 68 5.44 -14.60 16.60
N ASN A 69 5.79 -13.91 15.52
CA ASN A 69 6.59 -12.69 15.58
C ASN A 69 5.81 -11.52 16.21
N PRO A 70 6.54 -10.50 16.73
CA PRO A 70 5.94 -9.27 17.24
C PRO A 70 5.05 -8.59 16.19
N LYS A 71 3.84 -8.22 16.60
CA LYS A 71 2.85 -7.58 15.74
C LYS A 71 2.90 -6.05 15.89
N PRO A 72 2.47 -5.30 14.86
CA PRO A 72 1.98 -5.75 13.55
C PRO A 72 3.08 -6.36 12.66
N ILE A 73 2.68 -7.29 11.77
CA ILE A 73 3.57 -8.00 10.84
C ILE A 73 3.26 -7.60 9.40
N LEU A 74 4.28 -7.20 8.66
CA LEU A 74 4.22 -7.00 7.21
C LEU A 74 4.67 -8.26 6.46
N PHE A 75 3.87 -8.69 5.51
CA PHE A 75 4.20 -9.68 4.48
C PHE A 75 4.34 -8.97 3.14
N ASP A 76 5.58 -8.63 2.79
CA ASP A 76 5.86 -7.86 1.58
C ASP A 76 5.94 -8.78 0.36
N GLU A 77 5.24 -8.39 -0.73
CA GLU A 77 5.07 -9.19 -1.95
C GLU A 77 4.54 -10.61 -1.65
N TRP A 78 3.47 -10.68 -0.81
CA TRP A 78 2.87 -11.94 -0.31
C TRP A 78 2.48 -12.91 -1.43
N GLN A 79 2.27 -12.44 -2.66
CA GLN A 79 1.92 -13.27 -3.79
C GLN A 79 3.02 -14.27 -4.18
N ASP A 80 4.26 -14.06 -3.74
CA ASP A 80 5.34 -15.02 -3.92
C ASP A 80 5.24 -16.19 -2.91
N ALA A 81 4.37 -16.05 -1.90
CA ALA A 81 4.08 -17.05 -0.85
C ALA A 81 2.57 -17.19 -0.61
N VAL A 82 1.81 -17.65 -1.60
CA VAL A 82 0.34 -17.61 -1.65
C VAL A 82 -0.36 -18.25 -0.42
N LYS A 83 0.25 -19.25 0.22
CA LYS A 83 -0.30 -19.86 1.43
C LYS A 83 -0.43 -18.90 2.62
N ILE A 84 0.33 -17.81 2.63
CA ILE A 84 0.25 -16.76 3.65
C ILE A 84 -1.15 -16.15 3.70
N TRP A 85 -1.78 -15.92 2.55
CA TRP A 85 -3.15 -15.39 2.49
C TRP A 85 -4.15 -16.23 3.28
N GLY A 86 -4.17 -17.54 3.03
CA GLY A 86 -5.03 -18.47 3.75
C GLY A 86 -4.72 -18.57 5.24
N THR A 87 -3.42 -18.47 5.59
CA THR A 87 -2.98 -18.49 6.98
C THR A 87 -3.43 -17.26 7.75
N ILE A 88 -3.29 -16.07 7.16
CA ILE A 88 -3.75 -14.80 7.77
C ILE A 88 -5.26 -14.79 7.87
N ARG A 89 -5.97 -15.19 6.81
CA ARG A 89 -7.44 -15.28 6.84
C ARG A 89 -7.90 -16.15 8.03
N LYS A 90 -7.26 -17.31 8.20
CA LYS A 90 -7.59 -18.20 9.33
C LYS A 90 -7.25 -17.56 10.68
N ALA A 91 -6.13 -16.84 10.80
CA ALA A 91 -5.77 -16.13 12.02
C ALA A 91 -6.80 -15.04 12.38
N CYS A 92 -7.35 -14.36 11.37
CA CYS A 92 -8.45 -13.41 11.57
C CYS A 92 -9.75 -14.11 12.04
N ASP A 93 -10.05 -15.30 11.51
CA ASP A 93 -11.20 -16.09 11.95
C ASP A 93 -11.03 -16.60 13.41
N ASP A 94 -9.80 -16.99 13.79
CA ASP A 94 -9.49 -17.53 15.12
C ASP A 94 -9.48 -16.41 16.22
N SER A 95 -9.38 -15.14 15.84
CA SER A 95 -9.31 -13.98 16.76
C SER A 95 -10.04 -12.77 16.16
N PRO A 96 -11.36 -12.80 16.06
CA PRO A 96 -12.15 -11.77 15.38
C PRO A 96 -12.16 -10.42 16.12
N GLU A 97 -11.81 -10.41 17.40
CA GLU A 97 -11.72 -9.20 18.23
C GLU A 97 -10.45 -8.38 17.99
N LYS A 98 -9.45 -8.97 17.33
CA LYS A 98 -8.17 -8.31 17.07
C LYS A 98 -8.24 -7.51 15.78
N VAL A 99 -7.53 -6.38 15.76
CA VAL A 99 -7.46 -5.46 14.63
C VAL A 99 -6.02 -5.02 14.38
N GLY A 100 -5.69 -4.72 13.12
CA GLY A 100 -4.42 -4.12 12.73
C GLY A 100 -3.17 -4.98 12.92
N GLU A 101 -3.29 -6.31 13.07
CA GLU A 101 -2.13 -7.16 13.33
C GLU A 101 -1.33 -7.54 12.08
N TYR A 102 -1.95 -7.48 10.88
CA TYR A 102 -1.32 -7.98 9.65
C TYR A 102 -1.43 -6.99 8.50
N TYR A 103 -0.33 -6.80 7.81
CA TYR A 103 -0.23 -6.03 6.58
C TYR A 103 0.32 -6.91 5.46
N LEU A 104 -0.29 -6.80 4.29
CA LEU A 104 0.16 -7.48 3.08
C LEU A 104 0.39 -6.44 2.00
N THR A 105 1.50 -6.53 1.28
CA THR A 105 1.71 -5.71 0.09
C THR A 105 1.82 -6.60 -1.13
N GLY A 106 1.31 -6.12 -2.24
CA GLY A 106 1.38 -6.84 -3.51
C GLY A 106 1.21 -5.92 -4.72
N SER A 107 1.80 -6.33 -5.84
CA SER A 107 1.64 -5.62 -7.10
C SER A 107 0.27 -5.90 -7.72
N ALA A 108 -0.43 -4.84 -8.18
CA ALA A 108 -1.72 -4.95 -8.85
C ALA A 108 -1.67 -5.74 -10.18
N SER A 109 -0.49 -5.89 -10.76
CA SER A 109 -0.28 -6.62 -12.03
C SER A 109 -0.37 -8.13 -11.91
N LYS A 110 -0.16 -8.70 -10.73
CA LYS A 110 -0.26 -10.14 -10.50
C LYS A 110 -1.70 -10.49 -10.06
N LYS A 111 -2.56 -10.84 -11.00
CA LYS A 111 -3.86 -11.46 -10.69
C LYS A 111 -3.62 -12.85 -10.10
N ILE A 112 -3.68 -12.96 -8.77
CA ILE A 112 -3.57 -14.23 -8.09
C ILE A 112 -4.98 -14.76 -7.84
N SER A 113 -5.25 -15.97 -8.34
CA SER A 113 -6.41 -16.73 -7.93
C SER A 113 -6.17 -17.22 -6.50
N THR A 114 -6.65 -16.48 -5.53
CA THR A 114 -6.68 -16.97 -4.15
C THR A 114 -7.78 -18.03 -4.02
N PRO A 115 -7.51 -19.19 -3.41
CA PRO A 115 -8.51 -20.25 -3.28
C PRO A 115 -9.70 -19.85 -2.38
N HIS A 116 -9.58 -18.72 -1.68
CA HIS A 116 -10.62 -18.18 -0.80
C HIS A 116 -10.63 -16.64 -0.86
N THR A 117 -11.81 -16.05 -0.92
CA THR A 117 -11.98 -14.61 -0.80
C THR A 117 -11.60 -14.14 0.62
N GLY A 118 -10.92 -13.02 0.73
CA GLY A 118 -10.61 -12.38 2.04
C GLY A 118 -11.77 -11.58 2.63
N THR A 119 -12.96 -11.65 1.99
CA THR A 119 -14.12 -10.82 2.34
C THR A 119 -14.46 -10.86 3.82
N GLY A 120 -14.53 -9.68 4.43
CA GLY A 120 -14.86 -9.52 5.85
C GLY A 120 -13.71 -9.78 6.84
N ARG A 121 -12.52 -10.23 6.39
CA ARG A 121 -11.33 -10.52 7.22
C ARG A 121 -10.13 -9.68 6.82
N ILE A 122 -9.88 -9.60 5.52
CA ILE A 122 -8.80 -8.84 4.94
C ILE A 122 -9.42 -7.73 4.12
N THR A 123 -9.14 -6.48 4.47
CA THR A 123 -9.58 -5.32 3.69
C THR A 123 -8.51 -4.94 2.68
N GLU A 124 -8.92 -4.49 1.52
CA GLU A 124 -8.01 -4.05 0.47
C GLU A 124 -7.98 -2.52 0.38
N VAL A 125 -6.78 -1.97 0.24
CA VAL A 125 -6.54 -0.56 0.01
C VAL A 125 -5.66 -0.41 -1.22
N THR A 126 -6.16 0.30 -2.23
CA THR A 126 -5.38 0.61 -3.42
C THR A 126 -4.56 1.86 -3.20
N MET A 127 -3.24 1.73 -3.38
CA MET A 127 -2.29 2.83 -3.29
C MET A 127 -1.88 3.27 -4.69
N TYR A 128 -1.96 4.56 -4.94
CA TYR A 128 -1.54 5.21 -6.18
C TYR A 128 -0.16 5.87 -6.03
N PRO A 129 0.50 6.28 -7.13
CA PRO A 129 1.67 7.13 -7.07
C PRO A 129 1.41 8.41 -6.25
N MET A 130 2.48 9.07 -5.80
CA MET A 130 2.35 10.32 -5.03
C MET A 130 1.70 11.41 -5.88
N THR A 131 0.84 12.17 -5.23
CA THR A 131 0.26 13.39 -5.81
C THR A 131 1.23 14.57 -5.68
N LEU A 132 1.02 15.61 -6.47
CA LEU A 132 1.80 16.86 -6.34
C LEU A 132 1.64 17.50 -4.95
N PHE A 133 0.51 17.27 -4.30
CA PHE A 133 0.28 17.72 -2.93
C PHE A 133 1.16 16.97 -1.91
N GLU A 134 1.25 15.64 -2.04
CA GLU A 134 2.10 14.82 -1.15
C GLU A 134 3.60 15.11 -1.33
N THR A 135 4.01 15.56 -2.51
CA THR A 135 5.41 15.95 -2.77
C THR A 135 5.73 17.40 -2.39
N GLY A 136 4.71 18.17 -1.97
CA GLY A 136 4.86 19.57 -1.62
C GLY A 136 4.94 20.53 -2.82
N GLU A 137 4.73 20.03 -4.03
CA GLU A 137 4.72 20.83 -5.25
C GLU A 137 3.37 21.51 -5.52
N SER A 138 2.33 21.08 -4.81
CA SER A 138 1.02 21.74 -4.77
C SER A 138 0.70 22.15 -3.34
N ASN A 139 0.27 23.38 -3.14
CA ASN A 139 -0.17 23.90 -1.85
C ASN A 139 -1.60 23.45 -1.47
N GLY A 140 -2.32 22.83 -2.40
CA GLY A 140 -3.69 22.36 -2.19
C GLY A 140 -4.75 23.46 -2.08
N GLU A 141 -4.45 24.72 -2.46
CA GLU A 141 -5.40 25.83 -2.42
C GLU A 141 -6.62 25.57 -3.31
N ILE A 142 -6.41 24.94 -4.48
CA ILE A 142 -7.49 24.55 -5.37
C ILE A 142 -7.93 23.11 -5.06
N SER A 143 -9.18 22.95 -4.68
CA SER A 143 -9.80 21.66 -4.41
C SER A 143 -10.95 21.40 -5.38
N LEU A 144 -10.86 20.32 -6.15
CA LEU A 144 -11.94 19.88 -7.05
C LEU A 144 -13.25 19.64 -6.28
N SER A 145 -13.17 19.10 -5.07
CA SER A 145 -14.34 18.90 -4.21
C SER A 145 -15.01 20.24 -3.84
N LYS A 146 -14.22 21.27 -3.51
CA LYS A 146 -14.78 22.61 -3.24
C LYS A 146 -15.39 23.23 -4.49
N ILE A 147 -14.71 23.14 -5.64
CA ILE A 147 -15.25 23.64 -6.92
C ILE A 147 -16.61 23.01 -7.23
N LEU A 148 -16.78 21.71 -6.97
CA LEU A 148 -18.03 21.00 -7.26
C LEU A 148 -19.15 21.27 -6.24
N ASN A 149 -18.82 21.57 -4.99
CA ASN A 149 -19.79 21.67 -3.90
C ASN A 149 -20.10 23.12 -3.48
N GLU A 150 -19.19 24.06 -3.74
CA GLU A 150 -19.33 25.47 -3.35
C GLU A 150 -19.68 26.34 -4.58
N LYS A 151 -20.85 26.96 -4.58
CA LYS A 151 -21.33 27.75 -5.72
C LYS A 151 -20.48 28.98 -6.06
N ASN A 152 -19.70 29.48 -5.10
CA ASN A 152 -18.91 30.72 -5.23
C ASN A 152 -17.43 30.46 -4.83
N TYR A 153 -16.89 29.31 -5.16
CA TYR A 153 -15.46 29.02 -4.91
C TYR A 153 -14.62 29.86 -5.87
N ASP A 154 -14.01 30.91 -5.33
CA ASP A 154 -13.14 31.81 -6.10
C ASP A 154 -11.76 31.17 -6.30
N ILE A 155 -11.34 31.07 -7.53
CA ILE A 155 -10.03 30.56 -7.94
C ILE A 155 -9.15 31.63 -8.59
N ASP A 156 -9.64 32.87 -8.68
CA ASP A 156 -8.91 33.96 -9.30
C ASP A 156 -7.70 34.36 -8.44
N GLY A 157 -6.57 34.55 -9.08
CA GLY A 157 -5.32 34.95 -8.43
C GLY A 157 -4.54 33.81 -7.75
N ILE A 158 -5.04 32.58 -7.77
CA ILE A 158 -4.30 31.42 -7.29
C ILE A 158 -3.24 31.03 -8.33
N VAL A 159 -1.98 31.15 -7.94
CA VAL A 159 -0.83 30.81 -8.81
C VAL A 159 0.04 29.74 -8.14
N SER A 160 0.69 28.91 -8.95
CA SER A 160 1.65 27.92 -8.50
C SER A 160 3.06 28.39 -8.87
N ASP A 161 3.99 28.25 -7.93
CA ASP A 161 5.41 28.48 -8.20
C ASP A 161 6.06 27.32 -9.01
N LEU A 162 5.29 26.25 -9.21
CA LEU A 162 5.75 25.08 -9.96
C LEU A 162 5.89 25.41 -11.45
N LYS A 163 7.14 25.40 -11.94
CA LYS A 163 7.42 25.55 -13.36
C LYS A 163 7.01 24.32 -14.13
N LEU A 164 6.41 24.50 -15.31
CA LEU A 164 5.98 23.42 -16.19
C LEU A 164 7.11 22.42 -16.52
N GLU A 165 8.34 22.93 -16.68
CA GLU A 165 9.53 22.10 -16.92
C GLU A 165 9.82 21.14 -15.76
N ASN A 166 9.68 21.62 -14.50
CA ASN A 166 9.88 20.80 -13.31
C ASN A 166 8.79 19.73 -13.19
N LEU A 167 7.53 20.09 -13.47
CA LEU A 167 6.42 19.16 -13.50
C LEU A 167 6.65 18.05 -14.54
N PHE A 168 7.07 18.45 -15.76
CA PHE A 168 7.35 17.50 -16.82
C PHE A 168 8.53 16.56 -16.46
N PHE A 169 9.59 17.12 -15.90
CA PHE A 169 10.75 16.34 -15.45
C PHE A 169 10.35 15.36 -14.33
N ALA A 170 9.59 15.79 -13.35
CA ALA A 170 9.09 14.95 -12.27
C ALA A 170 8.22 13.81 -12.82
N ALA A 171 7.29 14.11 -13.72
CA ALA A 171 6.41 13.12 -14.35
C ALA A 171 7.17 12.08 -15.19
N CYS A 172 8.27 12.48 -15.84
CA CYS A 172 9.06 11.59 -16.70
C CYS A 172 10.12 10.78 -15.95
N SER A 173 10.65 11.31 -14.85
CA SER A 173 11.81 10.71 -14.16
C SER A 173 11.49 9.97 -12.86
N CYS A 174 10.30 10.15 -12.30
CA CYS A 174 9.95 9.56 -11.02
C CYS A 174 8.95 8.41 -11.18
N LEU A 175 9.35 7.18 -10.81
CA LEU A 175 8.44 6.02 -10.76
C LEU A 175 7.24 6.24 -9.83
N LEU A 176 7.36 7.16 -8.87
CA LEU A 176 6.27 7.52 -7.97
C LEU A 176 5.13 8.27 -8.67
N TYR A 177 5.41 8.93 -9.80
CA TYR A 177 4.45 9.69 -10.60
C TYR A 177 3.97 8.96 -11.85
N THR A 178 4.78 8.04 -12.39
CA THR A 178 4.43 7.34 -13.62
C THR A 178 3.58 6.12 -13.35
N SER A 179 2.50 5.96 -14.10
CA SER A 179 1.82 4.68 -14.20
C SER A 179 2.79 3.63 -14.78
N PRO A 180 2.67 2.36 -14.35
CA PRO A 180 3.49 1.30 -14.95
C PRO A 180 3.30 1.31 -16.46
N SER A 181 4.41 1.13 -17.18
CA SER A 181 4.39 0.96 -18.64
C SER A 181 3.42 -0.17 -19.01
N PRO A 182 2.76 -0.14 -20.18
CA PRO A 182 1.99 -1.27 -20.66
C PRO A 182 2.76 -2.60 -20.68
N ARG A 183 4.11 -2.55 -20.70
CA ARG A 183 4.96 -3.74 -20.58
C ARG A 183 5.00 -4.34 -19.17
N ASP A 184 4.67 -3.55 -18.15
CA ASP A 184 4.60 -4.01 -16.76
C ASP A 184 3.24 -4.64 -16.43
N CYS A 185 2.30 -4.62 -17.38
CA CYS A 185 0.96 -5.19 -17.29
C CYS A 185 0.82 -6.53 -18.03
N SER A 186 1.89 -7.08 -18.58
CA SER A 186 1.89 -8.36 -19.32
C SER A 186 2.28 -9.55 -18.45
#